data_a234f9b7d4f5bed940265a8c270bc8e5
#
_entry.id   a234f9b7d4f5bed940265a8c270bc8e5
#
_cell.length_a   1.000
_cell.length_b   1.000
_cell.length_c   1.000
_cell.angle_alpha   90.00
_cell.angle_beta   90.00
_cell.angle_gamma   90.00
#
_symmetry.space_group_name_H-M   'P 1'
#
loop_
_entity.id
_entity.type
_entity.pdbx_description
1 polymer ?
#
loop_
_entity_poly.entity_id
_entity_poly.type
_entity_poly.pdbx_seq_one_letter_code
_entity_poly.pdbx_strand_id
1 'polypeptide(L)'
;MNRFITLLLAVATLGACSEQQMPLSGSSAQYLNVEGKRIQVRVSPFGGPGEYRLMAARDAIGWNLDDENERRRAEYAANYYMKQTCVQRGYQVLEAGMLDTINYFARFKCNG
;
A
#
# COMPACT_ATOMS: atom_id res chain seq x y z
N MET A 1 27.93 -26.01 -14.34
CA MET A 1 27.21 -26.00 -13.10
C MET A 1 27.09 -24.61 -12.55
N ASN A 2 28.19 -23.98 -12.27
CA ASN A 2 28.17 -22.68 -11.63
C ASN A 2 27.47 -21.61 -12.46
N ARG A 3 27.49 -21.82 -13.76
CA ARG A 3 26.87 -20.83 -14.65
C ARG A 3 25.40 -20.70 -14.44
N PHE A 4 24.73 -21.78 -14.12
CA PHE A 4 23.29 -21.74 -13.91
C PHE A 4 22.95 -20.93 -12.66
N ILE A 5 23.74 -21.09 -11.64
CA ILE A 5 23.54 -20.35 -10.41
C ILE A 5 23.67 -18.86 -10.66
N THR A 6 24.65 -18.49 -11.47
CA THR A 6 24.83 -17.08 -11.81
C THR A 6 23.63 -16.51 -12.51
N LEU A 7 23.04 -17.25 -13.41
CA LEU A 7 21.85 -16.80 -14.13
C LEU A 7 20.68 -16.57 -13.16
N LEU A 8 20.52 -17.46 -12.22
CA LEU A 8 19.45 -17.31 -11.26
C LEU A 8 19.60 -16.05 -10.44
N LEU A 9 20.82 -15.72 -10.08
CA LEU A 9 21.05 -14.50 -9.33
C LEU A 9 20.67 -13.26 -10.13
N ALA A 10 20.93 -13.27 -11.42
CA ALA A 10 20.55 -12.16 -12.27
C ALA A 10 19.05 -11.96 -12.29
N VAL A 11 18.29 -13.04 -12.35
CA VAL A 11 16.84 -12.94 -12.34
C VAL A 11 16.35 -12.34 -11.04
N ALA A 12 16.93 -12.74 -9.93
CA ALA A 12 16.54 -12.19 -8.65
C ALA A 12 16.77 -10.68 -8.59
N THR A 13 17.85 -10.22 -9.19
CA THR A 13 18.15 -8.80 -9.22
C THR A 13 17.06 -8.02 -9.95
N LEU A 14 16.57 -8.54 -11.05
CA LEU A 14 15.51 -7.87 -11.79
C LEU A 14 14.24 -7.78 -10.96
N GLY A 15 13.92 -8.81 -10.21
CA GLY A 15 12.76 -8.79 -9.33
C GLY A 15 12.87 -7.69 -8.30
N ALA A 16 14.05 -7.51 -7.74
CA ALA A 16 14.24 -6.48 -6.73
C ALA A 16 13.99 -5.09 -7.30
N CYS A 17 14.41 -4.84 -8.53
CA CYS A 17 14.17 -3.55 -9.16
C CYS A 17 12.69 -3.26 -9.31
N SER A 18 11.92 -4.26 -9.70
CA SER A 18 10.48 -4.09 -9.83
C SER A 18 9.84 -3.71 -8.50
N GLU A 19 10.29 -4.34 -7.44
CA GLU A 19 9.75 -4.05 -6.12
C GLU A 19 10.02 -2.63 -5.68
N GLN A 20 11.17 -2.10 -6.03
CA GLN A 20 11.48 -0.73 -5.67
C GLN A 20 10.56 0.26 -6.37
N GLN A 21 10.22 -0.01 -7.62
CA GLN A 21 9.35 0.87 -8.36
C GLN A 21 7.91 0.79 -7.90
N MET A 22 7.48 -0.41 -7.51
CA MET A 22 6.10 -0.63 -7.08
C MET A 22 6.12 -1.41 -5.77
N PRO A 23 6.35 -0.70 -4.67
CA PRO A 23 6.59 -1.36 -3.38
C PRO A 23 5.49 -2.32 -2.94
N LEU A 24 4.29 -2.15 -3.43
CA LEU A 24 3.18 -3.02 -3.04
C LEU A 24 2.73 -3.95 -4.17
N SER A 25 3.55 -4.12 -5.19
CA SER A 25 3.15 -4.83 -6.39
C SER A 25 2.77 -6.28 -6.14
N GLY A 26 3.28 -6.93 -5.13
CA GLY A 26 2.93 -8.31 -4.84
C GLY A 26 1.67 -8.48 -4.03
N SER A 27 1.08 -7.42 -3.54
CA SER A 27 -0.09 -7.51 -2.68
C SER A 27 -1.37 -7.50 -3.51
N SER A 28 -2.43 -8.05 -2.94
CA SER A 28 -3.74 -8.02 -3.57
C SER A 28 -4.37 -6.66 -3.41
N ALA A 29 -5.02 -6.19 -4.47
CA ALA A 29 -5.77 -4.95 -4.41
C ALA A 29 -7.09 -5.20 -3.67
N GLN A 30 -7.41 -4.30 -2.76
CA GLN A 30 -8.69 -4.26 -2.08
C GLN A 30 -9.39 -2.99 -2.51
N TYR A 31 -10.70 -3.00 -2.44
CA TYR A 31 -11.48 -1.84 -2.90
C TYR A 31 -12.52 -1.47 -1.87
N LEU A 32 -12.71 -0.17 -1.70
CA LEU A 32 -13.71 0.35 -0.79
C LEU A 32 -14.35 1.57 -1.42
N ASN A 33 -15.69 1.60 -1.43
CA ASN A 33 -16.40 2.78 -1.88
C ASN A 33 -16.49 3.78 -0.74
N VAL A 34 -16.01 4.98 -0.99
CA VAL A 34 -16.06 6.06 -0.03
C VAL A 34 -16.73 7.24 -0.73
N GLU A 35 -17.91 7.59 -0.29
CA GLU A 35 -18.66 8.71 -0.84
C GLU A 35 -18.85 8.59 -2.36
N GLY A 36 -19.16 7.39 -2.81
CA GLY A 36 -19.41 7.14 -4.22
C GLY A 36 -18.16 6.98 -5.09
N LYS A 37 -16.97 7.05 -4.49
CA LYS A 37 -15.72 6.87 -5.21
C LYS A 37 -15.05 5.58 -4.78
N ARG A 38 -14.58 4.82 -5.73
CA ARG A 38 -13.91 3.55 -5.43
C ARG A 38 -12.44 3.80 -5.16
N ILE A 39 -12.00 3.39 -3.99
CA ILE A 39 -10.63 3.56 -3.56
C ILE A 39 -9.95 2.19 -3.59
N GLN A 40 -8.82 2.12 -4.26
CA GLN A 40 -8.00 0.92 -4.27
C GLN A 40 -7.01 1.01 -3.13
N VAL A 41 -6.89 -0.08 -2.37
CA VAL A 41 -5.96 -0.14 -1.25
C VAL A 41 -5.11 -1.39 -1.39
N ARG A 42 -3.82 -1.25 -1.16
CA ARG A 42 -2.89 -2.36 -1.10
C ARG A 42 -2.12 -2.30 0.19
N VAL A 43 -1.97 -3.45 0.83
CA VAL A 43 -1.24 -3.57 2.10
C VAL A 43 -0.23 -4.68 1.93
N SER A 44 0.99 -4.47 2.40
CA SER A 44 1.99 -5.52 2.40
C SER A 44 2.88 -5.43 3.62
N PRO A 45 3.44 -6.55 4.06
CA PRO A 45 4.40 -6.52 5.17
C PRO A 45 5.60 -5.65 4.82
N PHE A 46 6.09 -4.93 5.82
CA PHE A 46 7.24 -4.07 5.62
C PHE A 46 7.90 -3.80 6.97
N GLY A 47 9.18 -4.04 7.05
CA GLY A 47 9.90 -3.81 8.29
C GLY A 47 9.89 -5.05 9.16
N GLY A 48 9.64 -4.88 10.44
CA GLY A 48 9.65 -5.97 11.39
C GLY A 48 8.33 -6.72 11.47
N PRO A 49 8.25 -7.69 12.38
CA PRO A 49 7.01 -8.43 12.58
C PRO A 49 5.87 -7.50 12.99
N GLY A 50 4.71 -7.71 12.37
CA GLY A 50 3.53 -6.91 12.66
C GLY A 50 3.55 -5.53 12.05
N GLU A 51 4.55 -5.22 11.23
CA GLU A 51 4.62 -3.93 10.55
C GLU A 51 4.24 -4.08 9.08
N TYR A 52 3.56 -3.07 8.59
CA TYR A 52 3.01 -3.09 7.24
C TYR A 52 3.13 -1.71 6.63
N ARG A 53 3.03 -1.68 5.32
CA ARG A 53 2.81 -0.43 4.61
C ARG A 53 1.59 -0.57 3.74
N LEU A 54 0.98 0.56 3.45
CA LEU A 54 -0.28 0.61 2.75
C LEU A 54 -0.26 1.77 1.76
N MET A 55 -0.89 1.56 0.62
CA MET A 55 -1.17 2.65 -0.32
C MET A 55 -2.64 2.64 -0.66
N ALA A 56 -3.21 3.82 -0.75
CA ALA A 56 -4.62 4.00 -1.09
C ALA A 56 -4.75 5.12 -2.10
N ALA A 57 -5.55 4.88 -3.14
CA ALA A 57 -5.76 5.86 -4.18
C ALA A 57 -7.08 5.59 -4.87
N ARG A 58 -7.66 6.62 -5.47
CA ARG A 58 -8.88 6.43 -6.25
C ARG A 58 -8.58 5.48 -7.41
N ASP A 59 -9.43 4.47 -7.57
CA ASP A 59 -9.23 3.44 -8.57
C ASP A 59 -9.33 3.97 -10.00
N ALA A 60 -10.34 4.81 -10.24
CA ALA A 60 -10.55 5.42 -11.54
C ALA A 60 -10.48 6.92 -11.38
N ILE A 61 -9.60 7.56 -12.13
CA ILE A 61 -9.39 8.99 -12.04
C ILE A 61 -10.06 9.65 -13.22
N GLY A 62 -11.02 10.52 -12.93
CA GLY A 62 -11.63 11.35 -13.94
C GLY A 62 -11.01 12.72 -13.97
N TRP A 63 -11.72 13.64 -14.55
CA TRP A 63 -11.24 15.00 -14.70
C TRP A 63 -11.43 15.85 -13.44
N ASN A 64 -12.26 15.38 -12.52
CA ASN A 64 -12.66 16.17 -11.37
C ASN A 64 -11.93 15.70 -10.11
N LEU A 65 -10.67 15.97 -10.03
CA LEU A 65 -9.91 15.75 -8.81
C LEU A 65 -10.24 16.86 -7.82
N ASP A 66 -10.40 16.47 -6.57
CA ASP A 66 -10.70 17.39 -5.50
C ASP A 66 -9.73 17.08 -4.37
N ASP A 67 -8.64 17.79 -4.33
CA ASP A 67 -7.48 17.46 -3.51
C ASP A 67 -7.81 17.14 -2.06
N GLU A 68 -8.60 17.98 -1.42
CA GLU A 68 -8.94 17.74 -0.03
C GLU A 68 -9.78 16.49 0.13
N ASN A 69 -10.73 16.31 -0.75
CA ASN A 69 -11.61 15.15 -0.67
C ASN A 69 -10.92 13.86 -1.11
N GLU A 70 -9.96 13.95 -2.04
CA GLU A 70 -9.18 12.78 -2.40
C GLU A 70 -8.41 12.27 -1.18
N ARG A 71 -7.76 13.18 -0.46
CA ARG A 71 -7.03 12.80 0.72
C ARG A 71 -7.94 12.20 1.78
N ARG A 72 -9.05 12.82 2.06
CA ARG A 72 -9.96 12.36 3.09
C ARG A 72 -10.50 10.98 2.78
N ARG A 73 -10.88 10.74 1.52
CA ARG A 73 -11.39 9.44 1.12
C ARG A 73 -10.31 8.37 1.20
N ALA A 74 -9.12 8.68 0.74
CA ALA A 74 -8.01 7.73 0.80
C ALA A 74 -7.65 7.41 2.25
N GLU A 75 -7.64 8.41 3.10
CA GLU A 75 -7.35 8.23 4.51
C GLU A 75 -8.39 7.35 5.19
N TYR A 76 -9.65 7.57 4.87
CA TYR A 76 -10.72 6.75 5.41
C TYR A 76 -10.55 5.28 4.99
N ALA A 77 -10.29 5.05 3.72
CA ALA A 77 -10.09 3.69 3.21
C ALA A 77 -8.85 3.06 3.84
N ALA A 78 -7.79 3.82 4.01
CA ALA A 78 -6.57 3.34 4.64
C ALA A 78 -6.84 2.89 6.07
N ASN A 79 -7.54 3.71 6.84
CA ASN A 79 -7.84 3.36 8.22
C ASN A 79 -8.70 2.12 8.30
N TYR A 80 -9.66 1.97 7.40
CA TYR A 80 -10.48 0.79 7.36
C TYR A 80 -9.63 -0.47 7.20
N TYR A 81 -8.70 -0.45 6.25
CA TYR A 81 -7.89 -1.63 5.99
C TYR A 81 -6.77 -1.84 7.00
N MET A 82 -6.31 -0.80 7.67
CA MET A 82 -5.40 -0.99 8.78
C MET A 82 -6.07 -1.75 9.93
N LYS A 83 -7.32 -1.42 10.19
CA LYS A 83 -8.10 -2.17 11.19
C LYS A 83 -8.28 -3.62 10.78
N GLN A 84 -8.61 -3.86 9.52
CA GLN A 84 -8.79 -5.22 9.03
C GLN A 84 -7.50 -6.02 9.14
N THR A 85 -6.39 -5.41 8.79
CA THR A 85 -5.10 -6.09 8.84
C THR A 85 -4.73 -6.49 10.25
N CYS A 86 -5.00 -5.64 11.22
CA CYS A 86 -4.59 -5.86 12.60
C CYS A 86 -5.64 -6.61 13.43
N VAL A 87 -6.78 -6.89 12.87
CA VAL A 87 -7.84 -7.74 13.44
C VAL A 87 -8.06 -7.48 14.92
N GLN A 88 -8.76 -6.41 15.25
CA GLN A 88 -9.18 -6.09 16.62
C GLN A 88 -8.06 -5.81 17.62
N ARG A 89 -6.82 -5.92 17.23
CA ARG A 89 -5.71 -5.65 18.14
C ARG A 89 -5.38 -4.17 18.23
N GLY A 90 -5.92 -3.39 17.31
CA GLY A 90 -5.54 -2.00 17.19
C GLY A 90 -4.20 -1.84 16.48
N TYR A 91 -3.87 -0.63 16.17
CA TYR A 91 -2.64 -0.36 15.42
C TYR A 91 -2.13 1.03 15.73
N GLN A 92 -0.88 1.24 15.38
CA GLN A 92 -0.20 2.51 15.55
C GLN A 92 0.31 2.94 14.18
N VAL A 93 -0.03 4.14 13.75
CA VAL A 93 0.47 4.69 12.50
C VAL A 93 1.85 5.26 12.77
N LEU A 94 2.83 4.76 12.04
CA LEU A 94 4.21 5.20 12.18
C LEU A 94 4.52 6.37 11.27
N GLU A 95 3.89 6.38 10.10
CA GLU A 95 4.15 7.41 9.11
C GLU A 95 2.97 7.43 8.15
N ALA A 96 2.52 8.60 7.74
CA ALA A 96 1.41 8.68 6.79
C ALA A 96 1.41 10.03 6.10
N GLY A 97 0.89 10.05 4.89
CA GLY A 97 0.73 11.29 4.14
C GLY A 97 0.45 11.04 2.66
N MET A 98 0.24 12.11 1.94
CA MET A 98 0.06 12.04 0.50
C MET A 98 1.42 12.04 -0.18
N LEU A 99 1.63 11.08 -1.07
CA LEU A 99 2.82 11.05 -1.91
C LEU A 99 2.70 12.01 -3.07
N ASP A 100 1.47 12.15 -3.56
CA ASP A 100 1.15 13.10 -4.62
C ASP A 100 -0.33 13.45 -4.47
N THR A 101 -0.95 13.96 -5.51
CA THR A 101 -2.33 14.42 -5.43
C THR A 101 -3.33 13.32 -5.11
N ILE A 102 -3.04 12.08 -5.50
CA ILE A 102 -4.01 11.00 -5.42
C ILE A 102 -3.55 9.82 -4.59
N ASN A 103 -2.28 9.67 -4.34
CA ASN A 103 -1.74 8.49 -3.66
C ASN A 103 -1.45 8.78 -2.20
N TYR A 104 -2.17 8.10 -1.33
CA TYR A 104 -1.95 8.18 0.10
C TYR A 104 -1.10 6.99 0.53
N PHE A 105 -0.18 7.24 1.44
CA PHE A 105 0.75 6.24 1.93
C PHE A 105 0.72 6.21 3.44
N ALA A 106 0.84 5.02 4.01
CA ALA A 106 0.96 4.85 5.45
C ALA A 106 1.84 3.67 5.77
N ARG A 107 2.58 3.80 6.86
CA ARG A 107 3.24 2.66 7.51
C ARG A 107 2.61 2.52 8.89
N PHE A 108 2.34 1.30 9.29
CA PHE A 108 1.68 1.06 10.55
C PHE A 108 2.14 -0.25 11.16
N LYS A 109 1.88 -0.38 12.45
CA LYS A 109 2.25 -1.56 13.20
C LYS A 109 1.06 -1.99 14.03
N CYS A 110 0.74 -3.28 13.97
CA CYS A 110 -0.33 -3.83 14.80
C CYS A 110 0.14 -3.93 16.25
N ASN A 111 -0.76 -3.63 17.15
CA ASN A 111 -0.48 -3.78 18.58
C ASN A 111 -0.37 -5.26 18.91
N GLY A 112 0.51 -5.57 19.78
CA GLY A 112 0.77 -6.92 20.03
C GLY A 112 0.64 -7.67 21.11
#